data_0ded922d902b4cbfaaab25e9d8d9ac5a
#
_entry.id   0ded922d902b4cbfaaab25e9d8d9ac5a
#
_cell.length_a   1.000
_cell.length_b   1.000
_cell.length_c   1.000
_cell.angle_alpha   90.00
_cell.angle_beta   90.00
_cell.angle_gamma   90.00
#
_symmetry.space_group_name_H-M   'P 1'
#
loop_
_entity.id
_entity.type
_entity.pdbx_description
1 polymer ?
#
loop_
_entity_poly.entity_id
_entity_poly.type
_entity_poly.pdbx_seq_one_letter_code
_entity_poly.pdbx_strand_id
1 'polypeptide(L)'
;MNIRQVTFKSFGVDLVGDLYLPEGFEEGKKYKAIVGASPFPQVRGQIPATYGPEMASRGFIYLGFDYLGMGDSPALPGEYKQSRYMFRLIENTWDAVSYLGTLPFVEEIYGLGVCQGGSIIASAAVTDHRIKKIATVSGMMAADAFQWGDPAIAKQTIDAANASAQKMYETGEADYCWPIVLNDTMSREEFNALGVPMSDDTYNYYGKDGVAGPGKVKNFTTEHIGDQPMQSLISISEAYADKITQPTLVVYGSSAATAICSTNFIDRLTNNPVVMAFDEFSHVDFYWKPDAVKVSCDAVADFFNK
;
A
#
# COMPACT_ATOMS: atom_id res chain seq x y z
N MET A 1 7.10 8.39 21.89
CA MET A 1 7.20 8.19 20.40
C MET A 1 7.49 9.54 19.78
N ASN A 2 8.47 9.62 18.87
CA ASN A 2 8.85 10.85 18.19
C ASN A 2 8.39 10.75 16.73
N ILE A 3 7.37 11.54 16.34
CA ILE A 3 6.84 11.62 14.98
C ILE A 3 7.06 13.05 14.50
N ARG A 4 7.69 13.18 13.34
CA ARG A 4 7.86 14.48 12.67
C ARG A 4 7.01 14.48 11.40
N GLN A 5 6.05 15.39 11.29
CA GLN A 5 5.41 15.63 10.01
C GLN A 5 6.42 16.29 9.07
N VAL A 6 6.49 15.77 7.87
CA VAL A 6 7.44 16.21 6.84
C VAL A 6 6.73 16.46 5.53
N THR A 7 7.36 17.22 4.65
CA THR A 7 6.96 17.33 3.25
C THR A 7 8.15 17.04 2.35
N PHE A 8 7.88 16.48 1.19
CA PHE A 8 8.90 16.26 0.17
C PHE A 8 8.32 16.45 -1.24
N LYS A 9 9.17 16.82 -2.18
CA LYS A 9 8.73 17.11 -3.55
C LYS A 9 8.42 15.83 -4.34
N SER A 10 7.29 15.87 -5.03
CA SER A 10 6.96 14.92 -6.11
C SER A 10 6.25 15.71 -7.21
N PHE A 11 6.75 15.65 -8.44
CA PHE A 11 6.23 16.42 -9.58
C PHE A 11 6.05 17.92 -9.31
N GLY A 12 6.89 18.51 -8.48
CA GLY A 12 6.86 19.95 -8.15
C GLY A 12 5.88 20.35 -7.06
N VAL A 13 5.04 19.45 -6.56
CA VAL A 13 4.18 19.68 -5.38
C VAL A 13 4.77 19.02 -4.12
N ASP A 14 4.26 19.40 -2.96
CA ASP A 14 4.70 18.84 -1.68
C ASP A 14 3.75 17.72 -1.24
N LEU A 15 4.26 16.49 -1.19
CA LEU A 15 3.57 15.38 -0.52
C LEU A 15 3.77 15.48 1.00
N VAL A 16 2.76 15.07 1.75
CA VAL A 16 2.75 15.11 3.22
C VAL A 16 3.02 13.71 3.77
N GLY A 17 4.00 13.61 4.68
CA GLY A 17 4.37 12.37 5.33
C GLY A 17 4.58 12.54 6.83
N ASP A 18 4.60 11.39 7.51
CA ASP A 18 4.97 11.26 8.91
C ASP A 18 6.24 10.41 9.01
N LEU A 19 7.29 10.99 9.57
CA LEU A 19 8.56 10.35 9.82
C LEU A 19 8.57 9.86 11.28
N TYR A 20 8.47 8.55 11.45
CA TYR A 20 8.54 7.89 12.75
C TYR A 20 9.99 7.63 13.10
N LEU A 21 10.43 8.11 14.26
CA LEU A 21 11.81 8.04 14.69
C LEU A 21 11.96 7.09 15.88
N PRO A 22 13.06 6.33 15.98
CA PRO A 22 13.33 5.44 17.09
C PRO A 22 13.32 6.18 18.45
N GLU A 23 13.09 5.44 19.51
CA GLU A 23 13.26 5.98 20.86
C GLU A 23 14.74 6.34 21.07
N GLY A 24 14.99 7.50 21.66
CA GLY A 24 16.36 8.00 21.83
C GLY A 24 17.05 8.40 20.53
N PHE A 25 16.27 8.76 19.50
CA PHE A 25 16.82 9.23 18.22
C PHE A 25 17.78 10.42 18.42
N GLU A 26 18.95 10.34 17.78
CA GLU A 26 19.99 11.37 17.78
C GLU A 26 20.39 11.69 16.33
N GLU A 27 20.34 12.96 15.92
CA GLU A 27 20.64 13.39 14.54
C GLU A 27 22.07 13.07 14.09
N GLY A 28 22.99 12.91 15.04
CA GLY A 28 24.39 12.55 14.76
C GLY A 28 24.65 11.05 14.52
N LYS A 29 23.66 10.20 14.74
CA LYS A 29 23.75 8.77 14.51
C LYS A 29 23.17 8.39 13.15
N LYS A 30 23.53 7.21 12.67
CA LYS A 30 23.02 6.62 11.43
C LYS A 30 21.98 5.56 11.73
N TYR A 31 20.95 5.52 10.87
CA TYR A 31 19.81 4.63 11.01
C TYR A 31 19.42 4.04 9.66
N LYS A 32 18.96 2.81 9.69
CA LYS A 32 18.25 2.19 8.57
C LYS A 32 16.85 2.82 8.46
N ALA A 33 16.45 3.20 7.26
CA ALA A 33 15.16 3.83 7.02
C ALA A 33 14.26 2.93 6.17
N ILE A 34 12.96 3.00 6.42
CA ILE A 34 11.93 2.26 5.69
C ILE A 34 11.04 3.26 4.96
N VAL A 35 10.91 3.13 3.65
CA VAL A 35 9.81 3.72 2.91
C VAL A 35 8.61 2.79 2.99
N GLY A 36 7.51 3.25 3.59
CA GLY A 36 6.28 2.49 3.76
C GLY A 36 5.29 2.75 2.64
N ALA A 37 4.80 1.69 1.99
CA ALA A 37 3.76 1.77 0.98
C ALA A 37 2.45 1.15 1.50
N SER A 38 1.37 1.91 1.36
CA SER A 38 0.07 1.61 1.94
C SER A 38 -0.83 0.78 1.01
N PRO A 39 -1.81 0.04 1.57
CA PRO A 39 -2.90 -0.57 0.82
C PRO A 39 -3.73 0.43 0.03
N PHE A 40 -4.47 -0.08 -0.94
CA PHE A 40 -5.62 0.62 -1.51
C PHE A 40 -6.82 0.49 -0.55
N PRO A 41 -7.54 1.53 -0.27
CA PRO A 41 -7.42 2.96 -0.64
C PRO A 41 -6.90 3.84 0.52
N GLN A 42 -5.83 3.51 1.19
CA GLN A 42 -5.40 4.10 2.45
C GLN A 42 -4.66 5.44 2.34
N VAL A 43 -4.67 6.15 3.49
CA VAL A 43 -3.89 7.35 3.77
C VAL A 43 -2.92 7.08 4.93
N ARG A 44 -1.95 8.01 5.16
CA ARG A 44 -0.90 7.84 6.17
C ARG A 44 -1.42 7.61 7.62
N GLY A 45 -2.66 8.04 7.91
CA GLY A 45 -3.31 7.80 9.21
C GLY A 45 -3.77 6.36 9.47
N GLN A 46 -3.55 5.43 8.56
CA GLN A 46 -3.96 4.03 8.66
C GLN A 46 -2.75 3.10 8.82
N ILE A 47 -2.38 2.32 7.80
CA ILE A 47 -1.23 1.38 7.90
C ILE A 47 0.08 2.08 8.33
N PRO A 48 0.44 3.26 7.79
CA PRO A 48 1.63 3.95 8.30
C PRO A 48 1.55 4.29 9.78
N ALA A 49 0.36 4.66 10.29
CA ALA A 49 0.16 4.92 11.71
C ALA A 49 0.16 3.64 12.57
N THR A 50 0.00 2.46 11.98
CA THR A 50 0.12 1.17 12.66
C THR A 50 1.56 0.66 12.61
N TYR A 51 2.18 0.59 11.43
CA TYR A 51 3.52 0.02 11.24
C TYR A 51 4.65 0.99 11.61
N GLY A 52 4.45 2.30 11.45
CA GLY A 52 5.46 3.30 11.77
C GLY A 52 5.95 3.22 13.21
N PRO A 53 5.05 3.25 14.23
CA PRO A 53 5.42 3.06 15.63
C PRO A 53 6.13 1.74 15.91
N GLU A 54 5.64 0.65 15.31
CA GLU A 54 6.18 -0.69 15.49
C GLU A 54 7.62 -0.79 14.94
N MET A 55 7.86 -0.26 13.74
CA MET A 55 9.20 -0.27 13.16
C MET A 55 10.14 0.70 13.88
N ALA A 56 9.65 1.85 14.32
CA ALA A 56 10.42 2.80 15.13
C ALA A 56 10.85 2.20 16.48
N SER A 57 9.99 1.43 17.14
CA SER A 57 10.33 0.73 18.39
C SER A 57 11.42 -0.34 18.19
N ARG A 58 11.61 -0.82 16.96
CA ARG A 58 12.65 -1.78 16.56
C ARG A 58 13.91 -1.13 15.98
N GLY A 59 14.02 0.22 16.12
CA GLY A 59 15.23 0.98 15.78
C GLY A 59 15.29 1.50 14.34
N PHE A 60 14.23 1.36 13.55
CA PHE A 60 14.17 1.89 12.19
C PHE A 60 13.54 3.28 12.16
N ILE A 61 13.99 4.11 11.22
CA ILE A 61 13.19 5.25 10.78
C ILE A 61 12.13 4.73 9.82
N TYR A 62 10.89 5.17 9.95
CA TYR A 62 9.83 4.79 9.02
C TYR A 62 9.15 6.04 8.45
N LEU A 63 9.09 6.12 7.14
CA LEU A 63 8.35 7.17 6.42
C LEU A 63 7.04 6.59 5.87
N GLY A 64 5.92 7.06 6.43
CA GLY A 64 4.60 6.87 5.86
C GLY A 64 4.08 8.17 5.27
N PHE A 65 3.44 8.15 4.11
CA PHE A 65 3.03 9.38 3.44
C PHE A 65 1.71 9.21 2.68
N ASP A 66 1.06 10.33 2.43
CA ASP A 66 -0.09 10.40 1.54
C ASP A 66 0.40 10.58 0.10
N TYR A 67 -0.06 9.72 -0.80
CA TYR A 67 0.22 9.82 -2.23
C TYR A 67 -0.45 11.06 -2.84
N LEU A 68 -0.02 11.45 -4.03
CA LEU A 68 -0.63 12.55 -4.80
C LEU A 68 -2.16 12.44 -4.83
N GLY A 69 -2.83 13.53 -4.48
CA GLY A 69 -4.28 13.63 -4.50
C GLY A 69 -5.00 12.86 -3.38
N MET A 70 -4.27 12.33 -2.38
CA MET A 70 -4.84 11.58 -1.27
C MET A 70 -4.54 12.25 0.07
N GLY A 71 -5.38 12.02 1.06
CA GLY A 71 -5.19 12.53 2.42
C GLY A 71 -4.95 14.04 2.45
N ASP A 72 -3.79 14.44 2.99
CA ASP A 72 -3.36 15.84 3.04
C ASP A 72 -2.46 16.22 1.85
N SER A 73 -2.06 15.29 0.98
CA SER A 73 -1.25 15.58 -0.21
C SER A 73 -2.11 16.16 -1.34
N PRO A 74 -1.63 17.21 -2.04
CA PRO A 74 -2.37 17.80 -3.14
C PRO A 74 -2.39 16.88 -4.37
N ALA A 75 -3.37 17.06 -5.25
CA ALA A 75 -3.30 16.59 -6.63
C ALA A 75 -2.45 17.57 -7.47
N LEU A 76 -1.94 17.11 -8.61
CA LEU A 76 -1.30 18.01 -9.57
C LEU A 76 -2.32 18.97 -10.19
N PRO A 77 -1.91 20.15 -10.63
CA PRO A 77 -2.78 21.05 -11.37
C PRO A 77 -3.38 20.35 -12.59
N GLY A 78 -4.71 20.32 -12.68
CA GLY A 78 -5.44 19.64 -13.76
C GLY A 78 -5.65 18.13 -13.56
N GLU A 79 -5.14 17.54 -12.48
CA GLU A 79 -5.45 16.17 -12.08
C GLU A 79 -6.56 16.13 -11.01
N TYR A 80 -7.30 15.03 -10.98
CA TYR A 80 -8.35 14.82 -9.99
C TYR A 80 -7.79 14.22 -8.69
N LYS A 81 -8.41 14.54 -7.55
CA LYS A 81 -8.15 13.84 -6.29
C LYS A 81 -8.58 12.38 -6.39
N GLN A 82 -8.02 11.53 -5.52
CA GLN A 82 -8.36 10.09 -5.44
C GLN A 82 -8.10 9.30 -6.74
N SER A 83 -7.20 9.80 -7.61
CA SER A 83 -6.91 9.16 -8.90
C SER A 83 -6.19 7.81 -8.75
N ARG A 84 -5.33 7.66 -7.76
CA ARG A 84 -4.64 6.40 -7.40
C ARG A 84 -4.07 5.63 -8.59
N TYR A 85 -3.57 6.34 -9.59
CA TYR A 85 -2.94 5.73 -10.75
C TYR A 85 -1.64 5.02 -10.34
N MET A 86 -1.56 3.72 -10.62
CA MET A 86 -0.49 2.86 -10.10
C MET A 86 0.91 3.38 -10.41
N PHE A 87 1.13 3.88 -11.63
CA PHE A 87 2.42 4.46 -12.01
C PHE A 87 2.77 5.70 -11.17
N ARG A 88 1.78 6.54 -10.83
CA ARG A 88 1.98 7.68 -9.93
C ARG A 88 2.37 7.25 -8.52
N LEU A 89 1.76 6.17 -8.02
CA LEU A 89 2.11 5.64 -6.68
C LEU A 89 3.56 5.14 -6.65
N ILE A 90 4.02 4.51 -7.73
CA ILE A 90 5.42 4.06 -7.87
C ILE A 90 6.36 5.26 -7.94
N GLU A 91 6.06 6.27 -8.75
CA GLU A 91 6.86 7.50 -8.88
C GLU A 91 6.94 8.27 -7.55
N ASN A 92 5.82 8.41 -6.83
CA ASN A 92 5.82 9.03 -5.50
C ASN A 92 6.71 8.24 -4.51
N THR A 93 6.78 6.92 -4.66
CA THR A 93 7.65 6.08 -3.84
C THR A 93 9.13 6.32 -4.15
N TRP A 94 9.52 6.49 -5.43
CA TRP A 94 10.89 6.89 -5.80
C TRP A 94 11.28 8.27 -5.24
N ASP A 95 10.33 9.21 -5.22
CA ASP A 95 10.55 10.52 -4.64
C ASP A 95 10.69 10.45 -3.11
N ALA A 96 9.91 9.60 -2.45
CA ALA A 96 10.05 9.32 -1.02
C ALA A 96 11.42 8.69 -0.69
N VAL A 97 11.92 7.77 -1.53
CA VAL A 97 13.28 7.22 -1.43
C VAL A 97 14.32 8.31 -1.60
N SER A 98 14.12 9.20 -2.57
CA SER A 98 15.01 10.35 -2.80
C SER A 98 15.05 11.27 -1.59
N TYR A 99 13.88 11.57 -1.00
CA TYR A 99 13.78 12.38 0.21
C TYR A 99 14.53 11.73 1.39
N LEU A 100 14.30 10.44 1.65
CA LEU A 100 15.02 9.73 2.72
C LEU A 100 16.54 9.79 2.51
N GLY A 101 17.00 9.69 1.27
CA GLY A 101 18.41 9.78 0.92
C GLY A 101 19.04 11.17 1.17
N THR A 102 18.25 12.23 1.35
CA THR A 102 18.75 13.57 1.72
C THR A 102 18.96 13.73 3.22
N LEU A 103 18.40 12.83 4.04
CA LEU A 103 18.46 12.95 5.49
C LEU A 103 19.83 12.48 6.00
N PRO A 104 20.59 13.35 6.72
CA PRO A 104 21.97 13.04 7.09
C PRO A 104 22.12 11.85 8.04
N PHE A 105 21.05 11.45 8.71
CA PHE A 105 21.00 10.33 9.64
C PHE A 105 20.51 9.01 9.02
N VAL A 106 20.17 8.99 7.72
CA VAL A 106 19.83 7.76 6.99
C VAL A 106 21.09 7.15 6.39
N GLU A 107 21.32 5.85 6.61
CA GLU A 107 22.43 5.10 6.02
C GLU A 107 22.01 4.16 4.90
N GLU A 108 20.88 3.46 5.09
CA GLU A 108 20.31 2.54 4.10
C GLU A 108 18.80 2.70 4.05
N ILE A 109 18.21 2.43 2.87
CA ILE A 109 16.76 2.53 2.65
C ILE A 109 16.21 1.16 2.29
N TYR A 110 15.16 0.74 2.97
CA TYR A 110 14.41 -0.49 2.74
C TYR A 110 12.97 -0.17 2.35
N GLY A 111 12.31 -1.09 1.65
CA GLY A 111 10.90 -0.95 1.27
C GLY A 111 10.02 -1.91 2.07
N LEU A 112 8.95 -1.40 2.66
CA LEU A 112 7.91 -2.21 3.30
C LEU A 112 6.56 -1.87 2.70
N GLY A 113 5.92 -2.85 2.06
CA GLY A 113 4.60 -2.67 1.45
C GLY A 113 3.57 -3.63 2.01
N VAL A 114 2.39 -3.11 2.34
CA VAL A 114 1.24 -3.90 2.80
C VAL A 114 0.17 -3.89 1.72
N CYS A 115 -0.40 -5.04 1.37
CA CYS A 115 -1.43 -5.21 0.34
C CYS A 115 -0.97 -4.64 -1.02
N GLN A 116 -1.71 -3.69 -1.62
CA GLN A 116 -1.28 -3.00 -2.85
C GLN A 116 0.09 -2.33 -2.67
N GLY A 117 0.42 -1.88 -1.46
CA GLY A 117 1.75 -1.37 -1.13
C GLY A 117 2.86 -2.36 -1.41
N GLY A 118 2.61 -3.66 -1.27
CA GLY A 118 3.54 -4.71 -1.68
C GLY A 118 3.87 -4.64 -3.17
N SER A 119 2.84 -4.50 -4.02
CA SER A 119 3.01 -4.30 -5.46
C SER A 119 3.77 -3.02 -5.80
N ILE A 120 3.48 -1.92 -5.10
CA ILE A 120 4.16 -0.63 -5.29
C ILE A 120 5.65 -0.76 -4.96
N ILE A 121 6.00 -1.31 -3.80
CA ILE A 121 7.40 -1.49 -3.37
C ILE A 121 8.14 -2.45 -4.30
N ALA A 122 7.54 -3.58 -4.66
CA ALA A 122 8.13 -4.54 -5.58
C ALA A 122 8.43 -3.89 -6.94
N SER A 123 7.44 -3.17 -7.51
CA SER A 123 7.62 -2.46 -8.78
C SER A 123 8.68 -1.36 -8.70
N ALA A 124 8.69 -0.58 -7.62
CA ALA A 124 9.69 0.47 -7.41
C ALA A 124 11.11 -0.11 -7.32
N ALA A 125 11.28 -1.24 -6.62
CA ALA A 125 12.57 -1.88 -6.41
C ALA A 125 13.17 -2.48 -7.69
N VAL A 126 12.36 -2.82 -8.70
CA VAL A 126 12.88 -3.33 -9.99
C VAL A 126 13.90 -2.38 -10.60
N THR A 127 13.70 -1.09 -10.49
CA THR A 127 14.55 -0.06 -11.11
C THR A 127 15.25 0.86 -10.12
N ASP A 128 14.81 0.93 -8.87
CA ASP A 128 15.43 1.76 -7.85
C ASP A 128 16.27 0.93 -6.86
N HIS A 129 17.52 0.74 -7.18
CA HIS A 129 18.47 -0.03 -6.37
C HIS A 129 18.98 0.72 -5.12
N ARG A 130 18.48 1.92 -4.84
CA ARG A 130 18.66 2.59 -3.54
C ARG A 130 17.86 1.89 -2.45
N ILE A 131 16.76 1.21 -2.84
CA ILE A 131 16.05 0.28 -1.97
C ILE A 131 16.89 -1.01 -1.86
N LYS A 132 17.47 -1.27 -0.68
CA LYS A 132 18.43 -2.37 -0.48
C LYS A 132 17.77 -3.72 -0.20
N LYS A 133 16.63 -3.72 0.46
CA LYS A 133 15.82 -4.91 0.76
C LYS A 133 14.35 -4.53 0.68
N ILE A 134 13.50 -5.50 0.37
CA ILE A 134 12.06 -5.31 0.39
C ILE A 134 11.35 -6.35 1.25
N ALA A 135 10.27 -5.93 1.88
CA ALA A 135 9.33 -6.79 2.58
C ALA A 135 7.91 -6.51 2.11
N THR A 136 7.14 -7.55 1.85
CA THR A 136 5.72 -7.46 1.53
C THR A 136 4.91 -8.18 2.59
N VAL A 137 3.83 -7.55 3.06
CA VAL A 137 2.92 -8.12 4.04
C VAL A 137 1.54 -8.19 3.42
N SER A 138 0.98 -9.40 3.34
CA SER A 138 -0.33 -9.64 2.71
C SER A 138 -0.43 -8.99 1.32
N GLY A 139 0.64 -9.14 0.50
CA GLY A 139 0.81 -8.38 -0.75
C GLY A 139 -0.23 -8.72 -1.81
N MET A 140 -0.84 -7.69 -2.41
CA MET A 140 -1.66 -7.80 -3.62
C MET A 140 -0.76 -7.59 -4.84
N MET A 141 0.01 -8.65 -5.19
CA MET A 141 1.05 -8.59 -6.19
C MET A 141 0.52 -8.82 -7.62
N ALA A 142 -0.60 -9.52 -7.70
CA ALA A 142 -1.24 -9.89 -8.95
C ALA A 142 -2.68 -9.37 -8.97
N ALA A 143 -2.94 -8.34 -9.73
CA ALA A 143 -4.31 -7.93 -10.02
C ALA A 143 -5.06 -9.03 -10.80
N ASP A 144 -4.37 -9.78 -11.63
CA ASP A 144 -4.93 -10.82 -12.50
C ASP A 144 -5.46 -12.03 -11.74
N ALA A 145 -4.82 -12.49 -10.67
CA ALA A 145 -5.35 -13.62 -9.89
C ALA A 145 -6.73 -13.33 -9.26
N PHE A 146 -7.03 -12.06 -8.99
CA PHE A 146 -8.27 -11.62 -8.36
C PHE A 146 -9.26 -11.00 -9.34
N GLN A 147 -8.77 -10.19 -10.28
CA GLN A 147 -9.59 -9.40 -11.20
C GLN A 147 -9.77 -10.10 -12.55
N TRP A 148 -8.77 -10.85 -13.00
CA TRP A 148 -8.85 -11.66 -14.22
C TRP A 148 -9.30 -13.10 -13.97
N GLY A 149 -9.40 -13.53 -12.70
CA GLY A 149 -9.85 -14.87 -12.34
C GLY A 149 -11.30 -15.18 -12.76
N ASP A 150 -12.15 -14.13 -12.84
CA ASP A 150 -13.48 -14.19 -13.47
C ASP A 150 -13.54 -13.23 -14.66
N PRO A 151 -13.52 -13.73 -15.91
CA PRO A 151 -13.55 -12.90 -17.11
C PRO A 151 -14.78 -11.98 -17.22
N ALA A 152 -15.92 -12.37 -16.63
CA ALA A 152 -17.13 -11.55 -16.65
C ALA A 152 -16.99 -10.33 -15.72
N ILE A 153 -16.44 -10.53 -14.52
CA ILE A 153 -16.16 -9.45 -13.57
C ILE A 153 -15.10 -8.52 -14.14
N ALA A 154 -14.02 -9.07 -14.69
CA ALA A 154 -12.97 -8.27 -15.32
C ALA A 154 -13.54 -7.40 -16.46
N LYS A 155 -14.36 -8.00 -17.34
CA LYS A 155 -15.01 -7.27 -18.43
C LYS A 155 -15.91 -6.15 -17.89
N GLN A 156 -16.75 -6.41 -16.90
CA GLN A 156 -17.62 -5.41 -16.31
C GLN A 156 -16.83 -4.23 -15.72
N THR A 157 -15.75 -4.52 -15.02
CA THR A 157 -14.86 -3.52 -14.42
C THR A 157 -14.21 -2.65 -15.51
N ILE A 158 -13.72 -3.27 -16.58
CA ILE A 158 -13.11 -2.56 -17.71
C ILE A 158 -14.15 -1.68 -18.43
N ASP A 159 -15.33 -2.22 -18.73
CA ASP A 159 -16.39 -1.47 -19.42
C ASP A 159 -16.81 -0.24 -18.59
N ALA A 160 -16.97 -0.40 -17.28
CA ALA A 160 -17.29 0.70 -16.38
C ALA A 160 -16.18 1.77 -16.33
N ALA A 161 -14.92 1.35 -16.25
CA ALA A 161 -13.78 2.25 -16.24
C ALA A 161 -13.64 3.03 -17.57
N ASN A 162 -13.87 2.36 -18.70
CA ASN A 162 -13.85 3.01 -20.00
C ASN A 162 -14.99 4.02 -20.16
N ALA A 163 -16.20 3.70 -19.67
CA ALA A 163 -17.33 4.62 -19.67
C ALA A 163 -17.05 5.86 -18.79
N SER A 164 -16.42 5.66 -17.63
CA SER A 164 -16.00 6.75 -16.75
C SER A 164 -14.93 7.63 -17.41
N ALA A 165 -13.92 7.04 -18.03
CA ALA A 165 -12.88 7.78 -18.76
C ALA A 165 -13.48 8.63 -19.89
N GLN A 166 -14.43 8.05 -20.66
CA GLN A 166 -15.12 8.79 -21.73
C GLN A 166 -15.93 9.96 -21.18
N LYS A 167 -16.70 9.73 -20.12
CA LYS A 167 -17.50 10.77 -19.46
C LYS A 167 -16.61 11.92 -18.95
N MET A 168 -15.50 11.62 -18.28
CA MET A 168 -14.56 12.62 -17.80
C MET A 168 -13.93 13.42 -18.95
N TYR A 169 -13.60 12.76 -20.06
CA TYR A 169 -13.10 13.45 -21.25
C TYR A 169 -14.13 14.43 -21.84
N GLU A 170 -15.39 14.02 -21.92
CA GLU A 170 -16.49 14.83 -22.50
C GLU A 170 -16.89 16.01 -21.61
N THR A 171 -16.87 15.81 -20.30
CA THR A 171 -17.36 16.82 -19.34
C THR A 171 -16.25 17.70 -18.75
N GLY A 172 -15.01 17.20 -18.70
CA GLY A 172 -13.93 17.83 -17.96
C GLY A 172 -14.10 17.71 -16.44
N GLU A 173 -15.03 16.90 -15.94
CA GLU A 173 -15.35 16.71 -14.53
C GLU A 173 -14.94 15.31 -14.08
N ALA A 174 -14.53 15.16 -12.81
CA ALA A 174 -14.21 13.88 -12.21
C ALA A 174 -15.47 13.00 -12.10
N ASP A 175 -15.34 11.74 -12.46
CA ASP A 175 -16.38 10.71 -12.25
C ASP A 175 -15.91 9.79 -11.13
N TYR A 176 -16.48 9.97 -9.94
CA TYR A 176 -16.09 9.21 -8.75
C TYR A 176 -16.99 7.99 -8.55
N CYS A 177 -16.39 6.92 -8.05
CA CYS A 177 -17.08 5.70 -7.69
C CYS A 177 -16.46 5.06 -6.43
N TRP A 178 -17.13 4.02 -5.93
CA TRP A 178 -16.65 3.23 -4.79
C TRP A 178 -16.32 1.81 -5.24
N PRO A 179 -15.22 1.22 -4.73
CA PRO A 179 -14.98 -0.20 -4.94
C PRO A 179 -16.11 -1.01 -4.29
N ILE A 180 -16.62 -2.02 -4.99
CA ILE A 180 -17.72 -2.85 -4.47
C ILE A 180 -17.39 -3.43 -3.10
N VAL A 181 -16.18 -3.96 -2.94
CA VAL A 181 -15.72 -4.64 -1.71
C VAL A 181 -15.19 -3.70 -0.61
N LEU A 182 -15.16 -2.38 -0.85
CA LEU A 182 -14.61 -1.39 0.07
C LEU A 182 -15.53 -0.16 0.19
N ASN A 183 -16.79 -0.28 -0.15
CA ASN A 183 -17.70 0.85 -0.15
C ASN A 183 -18.01 1.30 1.29
N ASP A 184 -17.43 2.42 1.68
CA ASP A 184 -17.54 3.00 3.02
C ASP A 184 -18.89 3.69 3.30
N THR A 185 -19.77 3.74 2.31
CA THR A 185 -21.13 4.26 2.48
C THR A 185 -22.16 3.19 2.85
N MET A 186 -21.84 1.92 2.63
CA MET A 186 -22.74 0.80 2.91
C MET A 186 -22.87 0.52 4.40
N SER A 187 -24.04 0.07 4.82
CA SER A 187 -24.24 -0.60 6.10
C SER A 187 -23.59 -2.00 6.10
N ARG A 188 -23.37 -2.58 7.28
CA ARG A 188 -22.86 -3.97 7.38
C ARG A 188 -23.80 -4.97 6.68
N GLU A 189 -25.12 -4.77 6.79
CA GLU A 189 -26.09 -5.67 6.18
C GLU A 189 -25.98 -5.64 4.64
N GLU A 190 -25.92 -4.45 4.04
CA GLU A 190 -25.71 -4.28 2.61
C GLU A 190 -24.37 -4.88 2.16
N PHE A 191 -23.31 -4.67 2.93
CA PHE A 191 -21.99 -5.19 2.63
C PHE A 191 -21.94 -6.73 2.64
N ASN A 192 -22.54 -7.34 3.66
CA ASN A 192 -22.63 -8.81 3.79
C ASN A 192 -23.50 -9.43 2.68
N ALA A 193 -24.52 -8.69 2.22
CA ALA A 193 -25.38 -9.15 1.12
C ALA A 193 -24.66 -9.25 -0.23
N LEU A 194 -23.47 -8.62 -0.38
CA LEU A 194 -22.62 -8.78 -1.56
C LEU A 194 -22.09 -10.20 -1.72
N GLY A 195 -22.02 -10.98 -0.65
CA GLY A 195 -21.55 -12.36 -0.67
C GLY A 195 -20.09 -12.53 -1.13
N VAL A 196 -19.29 -11.47 -1.04
CA VAL A 196 -17.88 -11.53 -1.46
C VAL A 196 -17.00 -12.10 -0.35
N PRO A 197 -15.98 -12.90 -0.69
CA PRO A 197 -14.97 -13.32 0.28
C PRO A 197 -14.34 -12.11 0.98
N MET A 198 -14.04 -12.24 2.28
CA MET A 198 -13.44 -11.17 3.11
C MET A 198 -14.39 -10.00 3.47
N SER A 199 -15.70 -10.09 3.19
CA SER A 199 -16.61 -8.97 3.45
C SER A 199 -16.58 -8.52 4.92
N ASP A 200 -16.66 -9.44 5.88
CA ASP A 200 -16.63 -9.11 7.31
C ASP A 200 -15.33 -8.45 7.75
N ASP A 201 -14.18 -9.02 7.40
CA ASP A 201 -12.87 -8.47 7.76
C ASP A 201 -12.65 -7.09 7.15
N THR A 202 -13.02 -6.93 5.89
CA THR A 202 -12.88 -5.67 5.16
C THR A 202 -13.79 -4.60 5.76
N TYR A 203 -15.04 -4.95 6.09
CA TYR A 203 -15.95 -4.01 6.74
C TYR A 203 -15.48 -3.64 8.16
N ASN A 204 -14.97 -4.59 8.92
CA ASN A 204 -14.43 -4.33 10.27
C ASN A 204 -13.31 -3.28 10.24
N TYR A 205 -12.57 -3.19 9.17
CA TYR A 205 -11.50 -2.22 9.01
C TYR A 205 -11.96 -0.92 8.33
N TYR A 206 -12.51 -1.01 7.11
CA TYR A 206 -12.82 0.13 6.24
C TYR A 206 -14.25 0.63 6.32
N GLY A 207 -15.19 -0.21 6.76
CA GLY A 207 -16.60 0.10 6.75
C GLY A 207 -16.93 1.33 7.59
N LYS A 208 -18.16 1.82 7.44
CA LYS A 208 -18.67 3.01 8.14
C LYS A 208 -18.37 3.00 9.64
N ASP A 209 -18.49 1.83 10.28
CA ASP A 209 -18.23 1.64 11.70
C ASP A 209 -16.89 0.94 11.97
N GLY A 210 -16.10 0.71 10.94
CA GLY A 210 -14.81 0.03 10.98
C GLY A 210 -13.76 0.78 11.79
N VAL A 211 -12.72 0.07 12.24
CA VAL A 211 -11.66 0.63 13.12
C VAL A 211 -10.87 1.76 12.46
N ALA A 212 -10.78 1.79 11.14
CA ALA A 212 -10.08 2.80 10.35
C ALA A 212 -10.96 3.35 9.21
N GLY A 213 -12.27 3.33 9.41
CA GLY A 213 -13.26 3.84 8.46
C GLY A 213 -13.36 5.36 8.41
N PRO A 214 -14.24 5.87 7.51
CA PRO A 214 -14.52 7.30 7.39
C PRO A 214 -14.91 7.93 8.72
N GLY A 215 -14.45 9.15 8.97
CA GLY A 215 -14.73 9.86 10.22
C GLY A 215 -13.84 9.46 11.40
N LYS A 216 -13.15 8.31 11.34
CA LYS A 216 -12.13 7.92 12.33
C LYS A 216 -10.71 8.29 11.87
N VAL A 217 -10.47 8.27 10.57
CA VAL A 217 -9.20 8.67 9.98
C VAL A 217 -9.41 9.93 9.15
N LYS A 218 -8.60 10.96 9.44
CA LYS A 218 -8.70 12.27 8.79
C LYS A 218 -8.45 12.15 7.28
N ASN A 219 -9.32 12.78 6.50
CA ASN A 219 -9.22 12.88 5.03
C ASN A 219 -9.17 11.53 4.31
N PHE A 220 -9.71 10.48 4.94
CA PHE A 220 -9.85 9.17 4.33
C PHE A 220 -11.23 9.01 3.67
N THR A 221 -11.22 8.38 2.51
CA THR A 221 -12.40 7.85 1.82
C THR A 221 -11.99 6.65 0.98
N THR A 222 -12.90 5.72 0.78
CA THR A 222 -12.72 4.62 -0.17
C THR A 222 -13.11 5.01 -1.61
N GLU A 223 -13.72 6.18 -1.78
CA GLU A 223 -14.01 6.76 -3.09
C GLU A 223 -12.75 6.87 -3.95
N HIS A 224 -12.86 6.58 -5.22
CA HIS A 224 -11.78 6.74 -6.19
C HIS A 224 -12.33 7.20 -7.54
N ILE A 225 -11.45 7.66 -8.42
CA ILE A 225 -11.82 8.03 -9.78
C ILE A 225 -12.15 6.78 -10.61
N GLY A 226 -13.20 6.86 -11.41
CA GLY A 226 -13.80 5.69 -12.04
C GLY A 226 -12.95 5.02 -13.12
N ASP A 227 -11.98 5.73 -13.74
CA ASP A 227 -11.05 5.17 -14.72
C ASP A 227 -9.81 4.50 -14.10
N GLN A 228 -9.63 4.61 -12.79
CA GLN A 228 -8.47 4.04 -12.08
C GLN A 228 -8.24 2.54 -12.37
N PRO A 229 -9.28 1.68 -12.53
CA PRO A 229 -9.06 0.28 -12.86
C PRO A 229 -8.31 0.05 -14.17
N MET A 230 -8.34 0.97 -15.14
CA MET A 230 -7.59 0.84 -16.38
C MET A 230 -6.07 0.70 -16.16
N GLN A 231 -5.52 1.35 -15.13
CA GLN A 231 -4.11 1.21 -14.77
C GLN A 231 -3.86 0.08 -13.78
N SER A 232 -4.73 -0.10 -12.78
CA SER A 232 -4.52 -1.13 -11.76
C SER A 232 -4.57 -2.55 -12.34
N LEU A 233 -5.39 -2.78 -13.36
CA LEU A 233 -5.52 -4.08 -14.03
C LEU A 233 -4.29 -4.48 -14.84
N ILE A 234 -3.53 -3.53 -15.36
CA ILE A 234 -2.30 -3.78 -16.13
C ILE A 234 -1.03 -3.64 -15.29
N SER A 235 -1.16 -3.22 -14.04
CA SER A 235 -0.02 -3.06 -13.13
C SER A 235 0.22 -4.35 -12.37
N ILE A 236 0.89 -5.29 -13.01
CA ILE A 236 1.15 -6.63 -12.53
C ILE A 236 2.61 -6.70 -12.07
N SER A 237 2.86 -6.40 -10.78
CA SER A 237 4.21 -6.45 -10.22
C SER A 237 4.83 -7.84 -10.29
N GLU A 238 4.03 -8.89 -10.22
CA GLU A 238 4.52 -10.27 -10.37
C GLU A 238 5.15 -10.52 -11.76
N ALA A 239 4.71 -9.81 -12.81
CA ALA A 239 5.28 -9.94 -14.14
C ALA A 239 6.77 -9.55 -14.21
N TYR A 240 7.23 -8.77 -13.25
CA TYR A 240 8.62 -8.32 -13.14
C TYR A 240 9.34 -8.90 -11.92
N ALA A 241 8.75 -9.85 -11.22
CA ALA A 241 9.33 -10.44 -10.00
C ALA A 241 10.71 -11.05 -10.24
N ASP A 242 10.95 -11.65 -11.40
CA ASP A 242 12.24 -12.21 -11.82
C ASP A 242 13.34 -11.15 -12.05
N LYS A 243 12.97 -9.87 -12.07
CA LYS A 243 13.91 -8.74 -12.19
C LYS A 243 14.29 -8.13 -10.84
N ILE A 244 13.62 -8.53 -9.75
CA ILE A 244 13.94 -8.05 -8.41
C ILE A 244 15.21 -8.74 -7.94
N THR A 245 16.27 -7.97 -7.76
CA THR A 245 17.57 -8.48 -7.30
C THR A 245 17.80 -8.30 -5.80
N GLN A 246 17.02 -7.44 -5.16
CA GLN A 246 17.12 -7.17 -3.73
C GLN A 246 16.64 -8.36 -2.91
N PRO A 247 17.29 -8.67 -1.78
CA PRO A 247 16.75 -9.63 -0.83
C PRO A 247 15.30 -9.31 -0.49
N THR A 248 14.43 -10.32 -0.53
CA THR A 248 12.97 -10.17 -0.43
C THR A 248 12.41 -11.02 0.70
N LEU A 249 11.55 -10.42 1.55
CA LEU A 249 10.72 -11.11 2.53
C LEU A 249 9.25 -11.04 2.07
N VAL A 250 8.56 -12.17 2.10
CA VAL A 250 7.11 -12.25 1.84
C VAL A 250 6.42 -12.82 3.07
N VAL A 251 5.54 -12.00 3.68
CA VAL A 251 4.70 -12.39 4.82
C VAL A 251 3.25 -12.41 4.38
N TYR A 252 2.51 -13.48 4.64
CA TYR A 252 1.08 -13.54 4.25
C TYR A 252 0.28 -14.55 5.07
N GLY A 253 -1.04 -14.39 5.04
CA GLY A 253 -1.98 -15.36 5.58
C GLY A 253 -2.21 -16.49 4.57
N SER A 254 -1.80 -17.72 4.88
CA SER A 254 -1.88 -18.85 3.93
C SER A 254 -3.32 -19.31 3.68
N SER A 255 -4.22 -19.10 4.66
CA SER A 255 -5.65 -19.38 4.53
C SER A 255 -6.46 -18.19 3.98
N ALA A 256 -5.83 -17.04 3.77
CA ALA A 256 -6.51 -15.86 3.22
C ALA A 256 -6.89 -16.08 1.75
N ALA A 257 -8.06 -15.58 1.34
CA ALA A 257 -8.49 -15.63 -0.06
C ALA A 257 -7.48 -14.98 -1.03
N THR A 258 -6.66 -14.04 -0.54
CA THR A 258 -5.61 -13.35 -1.29
C THR A 258 -4.25 -14.06 -1.27
N ALA A 259 -4.12 -15.23 -0.62
CA ALA A 259 -2.86 -15.96 -0.56
C ALA A 259 -2.26 -16.22 -1.94
N ILE A 260 -3.11 -16.48 -2.93
CA ILE A 260 -2.71 -16.70 -4.33
C ILE A 260 -1.85 -15.55 -4.89
N CYS A 261 -2.09 -14.29 -4.49
CA CYS A 261 -1.31 -13.15 -4.95
C CYS A 261 0.14 -13.21 -4.45
N SER A 262 0.33 -13.67 -3.19
CA SER A 262 1.66 -13.84 -2.63
C SER A 262 2.37 -15.08 -3.19
N THR A 263 1.67 -16.21 -3.36
CA THR A 263 2.28 -17.45 -3.88
C THR A 263 2.71 -17.30 -5.33
N ASN A 264 1.89 -16.70 -6.20
CA ASN A 264 2.27 -16.43 -7.59
C ASN A 264 3.51 -15.53 -7.68
N PHE A 265 3.60 -14.53 -6.80
CA PHE A 265 4.77 -13.67 -6.74
C PHE A 265 6.03 -14.43 -6.29
N ILE A 266 5.93 -15.25 -5.24
CA ILE A 266 7.02 -16.10 -4.74
C ILE A 266 7.54 -17.01 -5.84
N ASP A 267 6.65 -17.66 -6.58
CA ASP A 267 7.01 -18.62 -7.64
C ASP A 267 7.82 -17.97 -8.79
N ARG A 268 7.69 -16.67 -8.98
CA ARG A 268 8.40 -15.92 -10.02
C ARG A 268 9.67 -15.23 -9.53
N LEU A 269 9.86 -15.10 -8.21
CA LEU A 269 11.10 -14.55 -7.65
C LEU A 269 12.28 -15.50 -7.90
N THR A 270 13.41 -14.94 -8.32
CA THR A 270 14.65 -15.70 -8.59
C THR A 270 15.73 -15.48 -7.55
N ASN A 271 15.47 -14.62 -6.56
CA ASN A 271 16.42 -14.18 -5.55
C ASN A 271 16.35 -14.98 -4.22
N ASN A 272 15.70 -16.14 -4.21
CA ASN A 272 15.50 -16.99 -3.02
C ASN A 272 14.84 -16.22 -1.86
N PRO A 273 13.58 -15.81 -1.98
CA PRO A 273 12.91 -15.00 -0.96
C PRO A 273 12.79 -15.74 0.37
N VAL A 274 12.83 -14.99 1.47
CA VAL A 274 12.38 -15.49 2.77
C VAL A 274 10.85 -15.45 2.78
N VAL A 275 10.21 -16.56 3.15
CA VAL A 275 8.75 -16.69 3.15
C VAL A 275 8.25 -17.02 4.55
N MET A 276 7.27 -16.26 5.02
CA MET A 276 6.57 -16.52 6.29
C MET A 276 5.07 -16.55 6.05
N ALA A 277 4.48 -17.74 6.17
CA ALA A 277 3.06 -17.98 5.98
C ALA A 277 2.40 -18.30 7.32
N PHE A 278 1.27 -17.67 7.60
CA PHE A 278 0.50 -17.83 8.83
C PHE A 278 -0.92 -18.31 8.47
N ASP A 279 -1.38 -19.41 9.01
CA ASP A 279 -2.70 -19.96 8.71
C ASP A 279 -3.82 -19.35 9.57
N GLU A 280 -3.46 -18.74 10.68
CA GLU A 280 -4.37 -18.10 11.64
C GLU A 280 -4.80 -16.67 11.28
N PHE A 281 -4.12 -16.02 10.33
CA PHE A 281 -4.40 -14.63 9.99
C PHE A 281 -5.03 -14.47 8.61
N SER A 282 -6.09 -13.65 8.54
CA SER A 282 -6.68 -13.19 7.28
C SER A 282 -5.82 -12.09 6.64
N HIS A 283 -6.18 -11.68 5.42
CA HIS A 283 -5.52 -10.57 4.74
C HIS A 283 -5.54 -9.27 5.56
N VAL A 284 -6.70 -8.94 6.12
CA VAL A 284 -6.92 -7.65 6.81
C VAL A 284 -6.44 -7.69 8.26
N ASP A 285 -6.23 -8.87 8.84
CA ASP A 285 -5.68 -9.00 10.19
C ASP A 285 -4.33 -8.31 10.34
N PHE A 286 -3.48 -8.39 9.30
CA PHE A 286 -2.20 -7.70 9.26
C PHE A 286 -2.30 -6.17 9.25
N TYR A 287 -3.50 -5.60 9.13
CA TYR A 287 -3.66 -4.15 9.13
C TYR A 287 -3.77 -3.57 10.53
N TRP A 288 -4.34 -4.33 11.47
CA TRP A 288 -4.74 -3.77 12.74
C TRP A 288 -4.77 -4.73 13.93
N LYS A 289 -4.84 -6.05 13.72
CA LYS A 289 -4.83 -7.00 14.84
C LYS A 289 -3.44 -7.03 15.48
N PRO A 290 -3.33 -6.78 16.80
CA PRO A 290 -2.02 -6.62 17.45
C PRO A 290 -1.05 -7.78 17.22
N ASP A 291 -1.54 -9.03 17.26
CA ASP A 291 -0.69 -10.21 17.11
C ASP A 291 -0.18 -10.35 15.67
N ALA A 292 -1.04 -10.12 14.66
CA ALA A 292 -0.65 -10.18 13.25
C ALA A 292 0.33 -9.05 12.88
N VAL A 293 0.07 -7.83 13.37
CA VAL A 293 0.96 -6.68 13.19
C VAL A 293 2.31 -6.93 13.87
N LYS A 294 2.28 -7.41 15.12
CA LYS A 294 3.51 -7.68 15.86
C LYS A 294 4.39 -8.70 15.18
N VAL A 295 3.84 -9.86 14.82
CA VAL A 295 4.62 -10.95 14.21
C VAL A 295 5.18 -10.56 12.85
N SER A 296 4.44 -9.79 12.05
CA SER A 296 4.92 -9.28 10.78
C SER A 296 6.04 -8.23 10.96
N CYS A 297 5.90 -7.32 11.92
CA CYS A 297 6.94 -6.32 12.21
C CYS A 297 8.20 -6.95 12.80
N ASP A 298 8.09 -7.98 13.65
CA ASP A 298 9.24 -8.75 14.13
C ASP A 298 9.98 -9.42 12.97
N ALA A 299 9.24 -10.09 12.08
CA ALA A 299 9.80 -10.72 10.89
C ALA A 299 10.53 -9.74 9.97
N VAL A 300 9.91 -8.57 9.71
CA VAL A 300 10.49 -7.50 8.89
C VAL A 300 11.77 -6.96 9.55
N ALA A 301 11.74 -6.68 10.85
CA ALA A 301 12.90 -6.14 11.56
C ALA A 301 14.07 -7.14 11.57
N ASP A 302 13.80 -8.41 11.84
CA ASP A 302 14.80 -9.47 11.81
C ASP A 302 15.44 -9.63 10.42
N PHE A 303 14.61 -9.55 9.38
CA PHE A 303 15.07 -9.65 7.99
C PHE A 303 15.90 -8.43 7.57
N PHE A 304 15.49 -7.22 7.93
CA PHE A 304 16.21 -6.00 7.58
C PHE A 304 17.50 -5.83 8.38
N ASN A 305 17.64 -6.47 9.53
CA ASN A 305 18.87 -6.42 10.35
C ASN A 305 19.94 -7.44 9.95
N LYS A 306 19.58 -8.49 9.24
CA LYS A 306 20.53 -9.48 8.67
C LYS A 306 21.22 -8.91 7.44
#